data_ec65b0d6ef59e273dd27fa8cb7e3f4b2
#
_entry.id   ec65b0d6ef59e273dd27fa8cb7e3f4b2
#
_cell.length_a   1.000
_cell.length_b   1.000
_cell.length_c   1.000
_cell.angle_alpha   90.00
_cell.angle_beta   90.00
_cell.angle_gamma   90.00
#
_symmetry.space_group_name_H-M   'P 1'
#
loop_
_entity.id
_entity.type
_entity.pdbx_description
1 polymer ?
#
loop_
_entity_poly.entity_id
_entity_poly.type
_entity_poly.pdbx_seq_one_letter_code
_entity_poly.pdbx_strand_id
1 'polypeptide(L)'
;MSITTAAPRTDDGTARRIPLSYNQQFLRAFDKGETDGAFGHRHTLVCGWRVTGAVDTDALQCALDDVVERHEVLRTAVVGDDEGGHQVVHPPAPVALEVTDLPDADGTPRDVRAEEFLNDLDAAPYPVRELPHLRAFLGRFDTTDAVLVLATHHTSTDAWSLQVLMRDLVAAYRARAAGGTAEQGEAVQYREFARYQQENADSGRIDRARAYWRERLAGAEITGITSDRPAQADLPSAYGVHRFVFDAELSRKVVEFARAERCTPFMVLAAAYSVLLRRRTGTTDVVFPTFSSGRYEERFADSVGPFFNFVPIRIDTGDCTTLADVLDRSRAACVGAYRNEIPFARIAEDSPALLAPFADGFLAVVAFEVLQSAFPLDGEGGGEPAGPRFAEIRRRTLSQRVSSAIPDGGLWAMDVLPGGELAGSLKFDHNRFDERTARELVEQFRHLLTALSGAPQTPLAKL
;
A
#
# COMPACT_ATOMS: atom_id res chain seq x y z
N MET A 1 24.42 -16.25 22.02
CA MET A 1 25.49 -16.62 21.11
C MET A 1 25.51 -15.58 19.99
N SER A 2 26.51 -14.69 19.99
CA SER A 2 26.61 -13.64 18.96
C SER A 2 27.06 -14.28 17.66
N ILE A 3 26.19 -14.27 16.64
CA ILE A 3 26.56 -14.66 15.29
C ILE A 3 27.18 -13.44 14.62
N THR A 4 28.51 -13.39 14.62
CA THR A 4 29.29 -12.45 13.80
C THR A 4 29.28 -12.99 12.36
N THR A 5 28.36 -12.53 11.52
CA THR A 5 28.35 -12.83 10.10
C THR A 5 29.28 -11.85 9.37
N ALA A 6 30.26 -12.38 8.66
CA ALA A 6 31.16 -11.61 7.83
C ALA A 6 30.38 -10.95 6.67
N ALA A 7 30.65 -9.67 6.41
CA ALA A 7 30.05 -8.94 5.29
C ALA A 7 30.44 -9.57 3.93
N PRO A 8 29.54 -9.63 2.95
CA PRO A 8 29.85 -10.12 1.61
C PRO A 8 30.87 -9.20 0.92
N ARG A 9 31.90 -9.78 0.33
CA ARG A 9 32.94 -9.08 -0.41
C ARG A 9 32.42 -8.63 -1.78
N THR A 10 32.67 -7.38 -2.14
CA THR A 10 32.53 -6.88 -3.52
C THR A 10 33.84 -7.13 -4.28
N ASP A 11 33.78 -7.23 -5.62
CA ASP A 11 34.90 -7.54 -6.52
C ASP A 11 36.10 -6.56 -6.45
N ASP A 12 35.94 -5.41 -5.80
CA ASP A 12 36.99 -4.39 -5.62
C ASP A 12 37.60 -4.33 -4.21
N GLY A 13 37.26 -5.26 -3.33
CA GLY A 13 37.85 -5.39 -1.99
C GLY A 13 37.42 -4.34 -0.96
N THR A 14 36.61 -3.35 -1.32
CA THR A 14 35.97 -2.40 -0.40
C THR A 14 34.47 -2.63 -0.37
N ALA A 15 33.96 -3.21 0.72
CA ALA A 15 32.50 -3.36 0.92
C ALA A 15 31.85 -1.96 0.99
N ARG A 16 31.45 -1.44 -0.18
CA ARG A 16 30.77 -0.14 -0.24
C ARG A 16 29.42 -0.27 0.43
N ARG A 17 29.25 0.42 1.56
CA ARG A 17 28.03 0.48 2.35
C ARG A 17 26.83 0.83 1.45
N ILE A 18 25.76 0.02 1.49
CA ILE A 18 24.55 0.27 0.72
C ILE A 18 23.69 1.27 1.51
N PRO A 19 23.46 2.50 1.01
CA PRO A 19 22.69 3.50 1.75
C PRO A 19 21.24 3.08 1.89
N LEU A 20 20.53 3.64 2.88
CA LEU A 20 19.08 3.58 2.94
C LEU A 20 18.49 4.51 1.87
N SER A 21 17.35 4.09 1.29
CA SER A 21 16.49 5.01 0.54
C SER A 21 15.83 6.02 1.47
N TYR A 22 15.30 7.12 0.93
CA TYR A 22 14.48 8.06 1.73
C TYR A 22 13.23 7.40 2.30
N ASN A 23 12.67 6.41 1.63
CA ASN A 23 11.52 5.64 2.12
C ASN A 23 11.91 4.80 3.35
N GLN A 24 13.04 4.12 3.31
CA GLN A 24 13.53 3.36 4.46
C GLN A 24 13.90 4.30 5.62
N GLN A 25 14.45 5.48 5.35
CA GLN A 25 14.70 6.51 6.37
C GLN A 25 13.38 7.02 6.97
N PHE A 26 12.36 7.25 6.13
CA PHE A 26 11.02 7.64 6.58
C PHE A 26 10.40 6.56 7.48
N LEU A 27 10.46 5.30 7.10
CA LEU A 27 9.98 4.19 7.94
C LEU A 27 10.70 4.15 9.29
N ARG A 28 12.00 4.43 9.34
CA ARG A 28 12.76 4.50 10.60
C ARG A 28 12.29 5.60 11.55
N ALA A 29 11.71 6.68 11.03
CA ALA A 29 11.12 7.71 11.89
C ALA A 29 9.89 7.20 12.68
N PHE A 30 9.28 6.10 12.22
CA PHE A 30 8.15 5.42 12.88
C PHE A 30 8.58 4.08 13.51
N ASP A 31 9.87 3.88 13.75
CA ASP A 31 10.37 2.69 14.45
C ASP A 31 9.96 2.75 15.93
N LYS A 32 9.17 1.77 16.36
CA LYS A 32 8.73 1.55 17.75
C LYS A 32 9.20 0.17 18.26
N GLY A 33 10.21 -0.41 17.60
CA GLY A 33 10.72 -1.76 17.90
C GLY A 33 10.03 -2.87 17.13
N GLU A 34 10.26 -4.12 17.55
CA GLU A 34 9.81 -5.31 16.81
C GLU A 34 8.33 -5.64 17.00
N THR A 35 7.68 -5.02 17.96
CA THR A 35 6.28 -5.31 18.27
C THR A 35 5.34 -4.39 17.52
N ASP A 36 5.72 -3.12 17.35
CA ASP A 36 4.84 -2.07 16.86
C ASP A 36 5.59 -1.12 15.91
N GLY A 37 4.86 -0.28 15.17
CA GLY A 37 5.42 0.68 14.23
C GLY A 37 5.92 0.04 12.93
N ALA A 38 6.77 0.78 12.21
CA ALA A 38 7.20 0.42 10.84
C ALA A 38 8.12 -0.81 10.76
N PHE A 39 8.75 -1.21 11.87
CA PHE A 39 9.55 -2.43 11.99
C PHE A 39 8.87 -3.49 12.85
N GLY A 40 7.61 -3.24 13.24
CA GLY A 40 6.81 -4.17 14.01
C GLY A 40 6.41 -5.39 13.18
N HIS A 41 6.27 -6.54 13.86
CA HIS A 41 5.94 -7.83 13.26
C HIS A 41 4.55 -7.88 12.56
N ARG A 42 3.76 -6.81 12.64
CA ARG A 42 2.47 -6.65 11.97
C ARG A 42 2.48 -5.60 10.86
N HIS A 43 3.61 -4.97 10.57
CA HIS A 43 3.72 -4.01 9.45
C HIS A 43 3.96 -4.77 8.15
N THR A 44 2.92 -5.46 7.68
CA THR A 44 2.95 -6.42 6.61
C THR A 44 1.97 -6.09 5.49
N LEU A 45 2.26 -6.64 4.31
CA LEU A 45 1.35 -6.66 3.16
C LEU A 45 0.99 -8.12 2.89
N VAL A 46 -0.31 -8.40 2.85
CA VAL A 46 -0.86 -9.73 2.59
C VAL A 46 -1.83 -9.64 1.43
N CYS A 47 -1.51 -10.33 0.34
CA CYS A 47 -2.35 -10.42 -0.86
C CYS A 47 -2.63 -11.87 -1.21
N GLY A 48 -3.80 -12.14 -1.77
CA GLY A 48 -4.24 -13.48 -2.13
C GLY A 48 -4.75 -13.58 -3.56
N TRP A 49 -4.58 -14.76 -4.12
CA TRP A 49 -5.06 -15.11 -5.45
C TRP A 49 -5.86 -16.40 -5.41
N ARG A 50 -7.05 -16.40 -6.00
CA ARG A 50 -7.77 -17.63 -6.30
C ARG A 50 -7.00 -18.36 -7.39
N VAL A 51 -6.74 -19.65 -7.19
CA VAL A 51 -6.01 -20.50 -8.14
C VAL A 51 -6.97 -21.56 -8.63
N THR A 52 -7.25 -21.53 -9.94
CA THR A 52 -8.09 -22.54 -10.61
C THR A 52 -7.24 -23.40 -11.53
N GLY A 53 -7.29 -24.72 -11.35
CA GLY A 53 -6.43 -25.72 -11.99
C GLY A 53 -5.48 -26.37 -10.96
N ALA A 54 -4.92 -27.51 -11.34
CA ALA A 54 -4.02 -28.26 -10.45
C ALA A 54 -2.71 -27.52 -10.21
N VAL A 55 -2.31 -27.41 -8.94
CA VAL A 55 -1.05 -26.77 -8.53
C VAL A 55 -0.03 -27.84 -8.17
N ASP A 56 1.11 -27.82 -8.85
CA ASP A 56 2.31 -28.56 -8.50
C ASP A 56 3.04 -27.80 -7.38
N THR A 57 3.02 -28.34 -6.17
CA THR A 57 3.63 -27.70 -4.99
C THR A 57 5.15 -27.67 -5.03
N ASP A 58 5.79 -28.65 -5.63
CA ASP A 58 7.26 -28.69 -5.74
C ASP A 58 7.73 -27.62 -6.73
N ALA A 59 7.03 -27.49 -7.86
CA ALA A 59 7.27 -26.41 -8.81
C ALA A 59 6.99 -25.03 -8.20
N LEU A 60 5.94 -24.90 -7.36
CA LEU A 60 5.63 -23.65 -6.65
C LEU A 60 6.72 -23.29 -5.65
N GLN A 61 7.22 -24.25 -4.86
CA GLN A 61 8.32 -24.02 -3.92
C GLN A 61 9.58 -23.54 -4.66
N CYS A 62 9.99 -24.24 -5.74
CA CYS A 62 11.13 -23.82 -6.54
C CYS A 62 10.96 -22.41 -7.12
N ALA A 63 9.76 -22.08 -7.59
CA ALA A 63 9.46 -20.75 -8.14
C ALA A 63 9.52 -19.63 -7.07
N LEU A 64 9.08 -19.90 -5.85
CA LEU A 64 9.21 -18.97 -4.72
C LEU A 64 10.67 -18.70 -4.37
N ASP A 65 11.50 -19.75 -4.38
CA ASP A 65 12.94 -19.63 -4.12
C ASP A 65 13.64 -18.82 -5.25
N ASP A 66 13.26 -19.05 -6.53
CA ASP A 66 13.71 -18.25 -7.67
C ASP A 66 13.40 -16.76 -7.51
N VAL A 67 12.19 -16.43 -7.01
CA VAL A 67 11.76 -15.04 -6.76
C VAL A 67 12.62 -14.38 -5.68
N VAL A 68 12.96 -15.09 -4.60
CA VAL A 68 13.85 -14.56 -3.54
C VAL A 68 15.30 -14.42 -4.03
N GLU A 69 15.77 -15.33 -4.87
CA GLU A 69 17.08 -15.20 -5.50
C GLU A 69 17.14 -13.97 -6.39
N ARG A 70 16.10 -13.75 -7.21
CA ARG A 70 15.97 -12.64 -8.16
C ARG A 70 15.89 -11.27 -7.50
N HIS A 71 15.12 -11.13 -6.42
CA HIS A 71 14.83 -9.85 -5.77
C HIS A 71 15.54 -9.72 -4.43
N GLU A 72 16.72 -9.11 -4.42
CA GLU A 72 17.59 -8.99 -3.24
C GLU A 72 16.91 -8.33 -2.04
N VAL A 73 15.97 -7.41 -2.27
CA VAL A 73 15.29 -6.69 -1.20
C VAL A 73 14.49 -7.61 -0.26
N LEU A 74 14.01 -8.76 -0.75
CA LEU A 74 13.32 -9.76 0.06
C LEU A 74 14.25 -10.44 1.08
N ARG A 75 15.56 -10.37 0.87
CA ARG A 75 16.60 -10.91 1.76
C ARG A 75 17.54 -9.82 2.26
N THR A 76 17.05 -8.59 2.33
CA THR A 76 17.79 -7.41 2.77
C THR A 76 17.34 -6.98 4.15
N ALA A 77 18.27 -6.94 5.10
CA ALA A 77 18.03 -6.33 6.41
C ALA A 77 18.31 -4.83 6.36
N VAL A 78 17.47 -4.04 7.03
CA VAL A 78 17.69 -2.62 7.31
C VAL A 78 18.34 -2.51 8.70
N VAL A 79 19.60 -2.06 8.75
CA VAL A 79 20.38 -1.95 9.97
C VAL A 79 20.52 -0.50 10.37
N GLY A 80 20.16 -0.17 11.61
CA GLY A 80 20.37 1.14 12.19
C GLY A 80 21.81 1.28 12.75
N ASP A 81 22.38 2.47 12.60
CA ASP A 81 23.67 2.85 13.18
C ASP A 81 23.75 4.37 13.40
N ASP A 82 24.88 4.85 13.92
CA ASP A 82 25.12 6.27 14.23
C ASP A 82 25.17 7.17 12.98
N GLU A 83 25.36 6.57 11.79
CA GLU A 83 25.41 7.28 10.50
C GLU A 83 24.07 7.26 9.73
N GLY A 84 22.98 6.89 10.38
CA GLY A 84 21.63 6.89 9.79
C GLY A 84 21.19 5.52 9.24
N GLY A 85 22.05 4.50 9.28
CA GLY A 85 21.72 3.12 8.87
C GLY A 85 22.14 2.74 7.46
N HIS A 86 22.03 1.45 7.16
CA HIS A 86 22.41 0.88 5.87
C HIS A 86 21.65 -0.41 5.58
N GLN A 87 21.71 -0.87 4.33
CA GLN A 87 21.15 -2.14 3.90
C GLN A 87 22.22 -3.24 3.91
N VAL A 88 21.82 -4.43 4.38
CA VAL A 88 22.65 -5.65 4.33
C VAL A 88 21.92 -6.71 3.53
N VAL A 89 22.47 -7.09 2.36
CA VAL A 89 21.91 -8.15 1.52
C VAL A 89 22.45 -9.49 1.99
N HIS A 90 21.56 -10.41 2.36
CA HIS A 90 21.90 -11.77 2.77
C HIS A 90 21.87 -12.74 1.58
N PRO A 91 22.54 -13.91 1.68
CA PRO A 91 22.38 -14.98 0.70
C PRO A 91 20.92 -15.42 0.57
N PRO A 92 20.49 -15.95 -0.59
CA PRO A 92 19.16 -16.54 -0.75
C PRO A 92 18.93 -17.66 0.29
N ALA A 93 17.70 -17.72 0.79
CA ALA A 93 17.22 -18.78 1.67
C ALA A 93 15.86 -19.25 1.18
N PRO A 94 15.49 -20.53 1.41
CA PRO A 94 14.19 -21.05 0.99
C PRO A 94 13.03 -20.27 1.60
N VAL A 95 11.97 -20.09 0.79
CA VAL A 95 10.70 -19.50 1.26
C VAL A 95 9.92 -20.52 2.06
N ALA A 96 9.34 -20.13 3.19
CA ALA A 96 8.39 -20.99 3.88
C ALA A 96 7.08 -21.04 3.06
N LEU A 97 6.78 -22.19 2.47
CA LEU A 97 5.51 -22.51 1.84
C LEU A 97 4.69 -23.41 2.77
N GLU A 98 3.60 -22.88 3.31
CA GLU A 98 2.67 -23.62 4.15
C GLU A 98 1.47 -24.06 3.31
N VAL A 99 1.15 -25.36 3.34
CA VAL A 99 0.01 -25.93 2.62
C VAL A 99 -1.04 -26.40 3.62
N THR A 100 -2.27 -25.90 3.47
CA THR A 100 -3.40 -26.19 4.38
C THR A 100 -4.62 -26.60 3.56
N ASP A 101 -5.34 -27.64 3.99
CA ASP A 101 -6.63 -27.98 3.40
C ASP A 101 -7.72 -27.07 3.98
N LEU A 102 -8.54 -26.53 3.09
CA LEU A 102 -9.70 -25.69 3.42
C LEU A 102 -10.98 -26.50 3.13
N PRO A 103 -11.46 -27.32 4.08
CA PRO A 103 -12.60 -28.21 3.82
C PRO A 103 -13.88 -27.41 3.51
N ASP A 104 -14.70 -27.93 2.62
CA ASP A 104 -16.07 -27.45 2.40
C ASP A 104 -16.89 -27.76 3.67
N ALA A 105 -17.01 -26.80 4.58
CA ALA A 105 -17.75 -26.94 5.83
C ALA A 105 -18.95 -25.98 5.83
N ASP A 106 -20.04 -26.43 6.42
CA ASP A 106 -21.21 -25.61 6.80
C ASP A 106 -21.93 -24.86 5.67
N GLY A 107 -21.67 -25.21 4.40
CA GLY A 107 -22.27 -24.55 3.24
C GLY A 107 -21.78 -23.13 2.98
N THR A 108 -20.72 -22.66 3.66
CA THR A 108 -20.10 -21.37 3.41
C THR A 108 -19.47 -21.35 2.02
N PRO A 109 -19.78 -20.34 1.18
CA PRO A 109 -19.18 -20.22 -0.16
C PRO A 109 -17.66 -20.17 -0.11
N ARG A 110 -16.99 -20.83 -1.06
CA ARG A 110 -15.52 -20.86 -1.13
C ARG A 110 -14.88 -19.47 -1.23
N ASP A 111 -15.55 -18.49 -1.85
CA ASP A 111 -15.05 -17.11 -1.92
C ASP A 111 -15.01 -16.45 -0.53
N VAL A 112 -16.03 -16.73 0.32
CA VAL A 112 -16.05 -16.26 1.71
C VAL A 112 -14.91 -16.91 2.51
N ARG A 113 -14.73 -18.22 2.36
CA ARG A 113 -13.64 -18.96 3.04
C ARG A 113 -12.25 -18.52 2.57
N ALA A 114 -12.12 -18.19 1.28
CA ALA A 114 -10.90 -17.62 0.75
C ALA A 114 -10.58 -16.28 1.42
N GLU A 115 -11.59 -15.42 1.61
CA GLU A 115 -11.44 -14.16 2.31
C GLU A 115 -11.16 -14.33 3.81
N GLU A 116 -11.80 -15.30 4.48
CA GLU A 116 -11.51 -15.66 5.87
C GLU A 116 -10.05 -16.10 6.04
N PHE A 117 -9.57 -17.00 5.17
CA PHE A 117 -8.18 -17.44 5.17
C PHE A 117 -7.20 -16.27 4.98
N LEU A 118 -7.53 -15.34 4.08
CA LEU A 118 -6.75 -14.13 3.87
C LEU A 118 -6.72 -13.24 5.13
N ASN A 119 -7.86 -13.08 5.79
CA ASN A 119 -8.00 -12.27 7.00
C ASN A 119 -7.20 -12.85 8.17
N ASP A 120 -7.20 -14.18 8.32
CA ASP A 120 -6.43 -14.84 9.37
C ASP A 120 -4.93 -14.66 9.18
N LEU A 121 -4.46 -14.74 7.92
CA LEU A 121 -3.06 -14.50 7.57
C LEU A 121 -2.68 -13.02 7.72
N ASP A 122 -3.56 -12.08 7.35
CA ASP A 122 -3.33 -10.63 7.53
C ASP A 122 -3.24 -10.24 9.02
N ALA A 123 -3.86 -11.03 9.91
CA ALA A 123 -3.79 -10.84 11.35
C ALA A 123 -2.56 -11.48 12.00
N ALA A 124 -1.83 -12.35 11.30
CA ALA A 124 -0.69 -13.06 11.84
C ALA A 124 0.55 -12.16 11.98
N PRO A 125 1.44 -12.43 12.95
CA PRO A 125 2.70 -11.70 13.09
C PRO A 125 3.78 -12.26 12.14
N TYR A 126 4.53 -11.35 11.50
CA TYR A 126 5.67 -11.70 10.64
C TYR A 126 6.90 -10.89 11.07
N PRO A 127 7.80 -11.45 11.90
CA PRO A 127 8.95 -10.73 12.41
C PRO A 127 9.89 -10.22 11.32
N VAL A 128 10.25 -8.95 11.38
CA VAL A 128 11.13 -8.28 10.39
C VAL A 128 12.55 -8.84 10.36
N ARG A 129 12.99 -9.53 11.41
CA ARG A 129 14.32 -10.17 11.48
C ARG A 129 14.40 -11.52 10.79
N GLU A 130 13.25 -12.10 10.45
CA GLU A 130 13.19 -13.39 9.78
C GLU A 130 13.24 -13.19 8.26
N LEU A 131 14.37 -13.55 7.66
CA LEU A 131 14.57 -13.51 6.21
C LEU A 131 14.38 -14.90 5.60
N PRO A 132 13.85 -14.96 4.37
CA PRO A 132 13.43 -13.86 3.50
C PRO A 132 12.12 -13.22 3.96
N HIS A 133 11.90 -11.95 3.63
CA HIS A 133 10.66 -11.20 3.87
C HIS A 133 9.55 -11.61 2.87
N LEU A 134 9.45 -12.87 2.57
CA LEU A 134 8.40 -13.48 1.76
C LEU A 134 7.99 -14.80 2.40
N ARG A 135 6.70 -14.96 2.63
CA ARG A 135 6.07 -16.23 3.03
C ARG A 135 4.92 -16.52 2.09
N ALA A 136 4.68 -17.78 1.83
CA ALA A 136 3.63 -18.24 0.96
C ALA A 136 2.73 -19.26 1.69
N PHE A 137 1.43 -19.15 1.46
CA PHE A 137 0.42 -20.04 2.03
C PHE A 137 -0.48 -20.52 0.90
N LEU A 138 -0.66 -21.84 0.79
CA LEU A 138 -1.54 -22.46 -0.19
C LEU A 138 -2.70 -23.12 0.54
N GLY A 139 -3.87 -22.49 0.56
CA GLY A 139 -5.11 -23.07 1.07
C GLY A 139 -5.82 -23.85 -0.04
N ARG A 140 -6.02 -25.17 0.11
CA ARG A 140 -6.65 -26.03 -0.91
C ARG A 140 -8.09 -26.33 -0.55
N PHE A 141 -9.01 -26.04 -1.47
CA PHE A 141 -10.39 -26.55 -1.41
C PHE A 141 -10.50 -27.96 -1.97
N ASP A 142 -9.81 -28.19 -3.10
CA ASP A 142 -9.68 -29.52 -3.73
C ASP A 142 -8.43 -29.54 -4.63
N THR A 143 -8.32 -30.53 -5.53
CA THR A 143 -7.17 -30.72 -6.41
C THR A 143 -7.04 -29.64 -7.52
N THR A 144 -8.08 -28.85 -7.77
CA THR A 144 -8.16 -27.89 -8.85
C THR A 144 -8.58 -26.49 -8.41
N ASP A 145 -8.78 -26.29 -7.13
CA ASP A 145 -9.27 -25.03 -6.58
C ASP A 145 -8.55 -24.72 -5.26
N ALA A 146 -7.81 -23.61 -5.25
CA ALA A 146 -6.99 -23.21 -4.09
C ALA A 146 -6.94 -21.69 -3.96
N VAL A 147 -6.35 -21.23 -2.85
CA VAL A 147 -5.99 -19.83 -2.60
C VAL A 147 -4.49 -19.77 -2.33
N LEU A 148 -3.75 -19.05 -3.15
CA LEU A 148 -2.36 -18.70 -2.87
C LEU A 148 -2.32 -17.34 -2.16
N VAL A 149 -1.66 -17.27 -1.01
CA VAL A 149 -1.45 -16.02 -0.28
C VAL A 149 0.03 -15.76 -0.15
N LEU A 150 0.44 -14.55 -0.48
CA LEU A 150 1.79 -14.05 -0.23
C LEU A 150 1.73 -13.02 0.90
N ALA A 151 2.60 -13.19 1.90
CA ALA A 151 2.82 -12.23 2.97
C ALA A 151 4.25 -11.72 2.91
N THR A 152 4.40 -10.39 2.95
CA THR A 152 5.70 -9.71 2.91
C THR A 152 5.77 -8.66 4.02
N HIS A 153 6.98 -8.31 4.45
CA HIS A 153 7.17 -7.17 5.35
C HIS A 153 7.25 -5.87 4.56
N HIS A 154 6.57 -4.81 5.03
CA HIS A 154 6.48 -3.53 4.31
C HIS A 154 7.80 -2.76 4.20
N THR A 155 8.83 -3.16 4.96
CA THR A 155 10.21 -2.64 4.79
C THR A 155 10.89 -3.14 3.50
N SER A 156 10.33 -4.17 2.86
CA SER A 156 10.88 -4.81 1.64
C SER A 156 9.97 -4.71 0.42
N THR A 157 8.71 -4.32 0.61
CA THR A 157 7.73 -4.31 -0.49
C THR A 157 6.70 -3.20 -0.32
N ASP A 158 6.01 -2.91 -1.41
CA ASP A 158 4.78 -2.12 -1.48
C ASP A 158 3.73 -2.85 -2.34
N ALA A 159 2.54 -2.27 -2.47
CA ALA A 159 1.45 -2.89 -3.22
C ALA A 159 1.81 -3.14 -4.70
N TRP A 160 2.56 -2.24 -5.33
CA TRP A 160 3.06 -2.44 -6.69
C TRP A 160 4.07 -3.59 -6.77
N SER A 161 4.97 -3.68 -5.80
CA SER A 161 5.96 -4.77 -5.70
C SER A 161 5.31 -6.13 -5.63
N LEU A 162 4.17 -6.27 -4.92
CA LEU A 162 3.43 -7.54 -4.87
C LEU A 162 2.90 -7.97 -6.25
N GLN A 163 2.51 -7.02 -7.09
CA GLN A 163 2.10 -7.32 -8.47
C GLN A 163 3.30 -7.80 -9.31
N VAL A 164 4.46 -7.15 -9.16
CA VAL A 164 5.71 -7.56 -9.83
C VAL A 164 6.12 -8.95 -9.34
N LEU A 165 6.11 -9.19 -8.03
CA LEU A 165 6.43 -10.50 -7.44
C LEU A 165 5.51 -11.60 -7.95
N MET A 166 4.19 -11.34 -8.02
CA MET A 166 3.26 -12.34 -8.50
C MET A 166 3.42 -12.63 -10.00
N ARG A 167 3.69 -11.62 -10.82
CA ARG A 167 4.01 -11.78 -12.24
C ARG A 167 5.24 -12.68 -12.41
N ASP A 168 6.31 -12.38 -11.68
CA ASP A 168 7.57 -13.11 -11.76
C ASP A 168 7.43 -14.54 -11.20
N LEU A 169 6.64 -14.70 -10.12
CA LEU A 169 6.30 -16.02 -9.56
C LEU A 169 5.53 -16.89 -10.55
N VAL A 170 4.52 -16.35 -11.23
CA VAL A 170 3.74 -17.10 -12.23
C VAL A 170 4.63 -17.51 -13.40
N ALA A 171 5.54 -16.66 -13.86
CA ALA A 171 6.49 -16.99 -14.92
C ALA A 171 7.47 -18.10 -14.48
N ALA A 172 8.04 -17.98 -13.27
CA ALA A 172 8.92 -18.99 -12.69
C ALA A 172 8.19 -20.32 -12.49
N TYR A 173 6.98 -20.29 -11.92
CA TYR A 173 6.15 -21.48 -11.71
C TYR A 173 5.87 -22.25 -13.01
N ARG A 174 5.46 -21.56 -14.08
CA ARG A 174 5.20 -22.18 -15.38
C ARG A 174 6.45 -22.84 -15.95
N ALA A 175 7.61 -22.20 -15.83
CA ALA A 175 8.87 -22.76 -16.25
C ALA A 175 9.27 -24.00 -15.44
N ARG A 176 9.14 -23.94 -14.10
CA ARG A 176 9.45 -25.07 -13.21
C ARG A 176 8.51 -26.24 -13.43
N ALA A 177 7.21 -26.01 -13.60
CA ALA A 177 6.24 -27.06 -13.92
C ALA A 177 6.50 -27.71 -15.29
N ALA A 178 7.17 -27.00 -16.21
CA ALA A 178 7.62 -27.56 -17.49
C ALA A 178 9.02 -28.21 -17.40
N GLY A 179 9.64 -28.29 -16.21
CA GLY A 179 10.96 -28.89 -15.99
C GLY A 179 12.14 -27.99 -16.35
N GLY A 180 11.93 -26.68 -16.47
CA GLY A 180 12.95 -25.68 -16.81
C GLY A 180 13.10 -24.57 -15.76
N THR A 181 13.72 -23.48 -16.17
CA THR A 181 13.83 -22.21 -15.44
C THR A 181 13.32 -21.06 -16.28
N ALA A 182 12.77 -20.03 -15.66
CA ALA A 182 12.26 -18.88 -16.40
C ALA A 182 13.41 -18.05 -16.99
N GLU A 183 13.32 -17.76 -18.28
CA GLU A 183 14.21 -16.78 -18.93
C GLU A 183 13.68 -15.37 -18.64
N GLN A 184 14.08 -14.83 -17.51
CA GLN A 184 13.78 -13.45 -17.11
C GLN A 184 15.06 -12.62 -17.18
N GLY A 185 15.02 -11.43 -17.79
CA GLY A 185 16.15 -10.50 -17.78
C GLY A 185 16.57 -10.11 -16.35
N GLU A 186 17.71 -9.46 -16.19
CA GLU A 186 18.17 -9.00 -14.88
C GLU A 186 17.17 -8.00 -14.27
N ALA A 187 16.87 -8.15 -12.97
CA ALA A 187 16.05 -7.20 -12.22
C ALA A 187 16.92 -6.05 -11.73
N VAL A 188 16.47 -4.81 -11.93
CA VAL A 188 17.08 -3.65 -11.29
C VAL A 188 16.80 -3.70 -9.80
N GLN A 189 17.85 -3.76 -8.98
CA GLN A 189 17.72 -3.99 -7.55
C GLN A 189 17.36 -2.72 -6.77
N TYR A 190 16.64 -2.87 -5.66
CA TYR A 190 16.23 -1.73 -4.82
C TYR A 190 17.41 -0.91 -4.28
N ARG A 191 18.56 -1.54 -4.03
CA ARG A 191 19.79 -0.82 -3.64
C ARG A 191 20.23 0.21 -4.69
N GLU A 192 19.94 -0.03 -5.98
CA GLU A 192 20.24 0.91 -7.05
C GLU A 192 19.34 2.14 -6.99
N PHE A 193 18.06 1.94 -6.65
CA PHE A 193 17.15 3.05 -6.37
C PHE A 193 17.62 3.89 -5.17
N ALA A 194 18.03 3.25 -4.07
CA ALA A 194 18.56 3.95 -2.91
C ALA A 194 19.78 4.82 -3.27
N ARG A 195 20.70 4.27 -4.06
CA ARG A 195 21.86 5.04 -4.58
C ARG A 195 21.42 6.18 -5.48
N TYR A 196 20.53 5.90 -6.43
CA TYR A 196 19.97 6.91 -7.33
C TYR A 196 19.35 8.08 -6.56
N GLN A 197 18.60 7.83 -5.51
CA GLN A 197 18.02 8.88 -4.67
C GLN A 197 19.11 9.74 -4.01
N GLN A 198 20.17 9.15 -3.48
CA GLN A 198 21.26 9.87 -2.83
C GLN A 198 22.08 10.69 -3.84
N GLU A 199 22.38 10.14 -5.01
CA GLU A 199 23.12 10.81 -6.08
C GLU A 199 22.36 12.00 -6.68
N ASN A 200 21.02 11.97 -6.64
CA ASN A 200 20.16 13.01 -7.18
C ASN A 200 19.53 13.92 -6.10
N ALA A 201 20.01 13.84 -4.86
CA ALA A 201 19.45 14.57 -3.71
C ALA A 201 19.41 16.09 -3.91
N ASP A 202 20.43 16.64 -4.58
CA ASP A 202 20.63 18.07 -4.81
C ASP A 202 20.49 18.44 -6.29
N SER A 203 19.68 17.69 -7.04
CA SER A 203 19.43 18.03 -8.44
C SER A 203 18.51 19.25 -8.58
N GLY A 204 18.68 20.05 -9.65
CA GLY A 204 17.82 21.21 -9.87
C GLY A 204 16.33 20.87 -10.05
N ARG A 205 15.97 19.60 -10.29
CA ARG A 205 14.58 19.11 -10.24
C ARG A 205 14.06 19.12 -8.81
N ILE A 206 14.86 18.62 -7.88
CA ILE A 206 14.52 18.58 -6.45
C ILE A 206 14.36 20.00 -5.91
N ASP A 207 15.26 20.93 -6.25
CA ASP A 207 15.19 22.33 -5.79
C ASP A 207 13.90 23.03 -6.24
N ARG A 208 13.49 22.85 -7.50
CA ARG A 208 12.23 23.41 -8.01
C ARG A 208 11.01 22.80 -7.31
N ALA A 209 11.02 21.50 -7.10
CA ALA A 209 9.94 20.82 -6.39
C ALA A 209 9.87 21.24 -4.91
N ARG A 210 11.01 21.38 -4.23
CA ARG A 210 11.06 21.94 -2.85
C ARG A 210 10.49 23.37 -2.79
N ALA A 211 10.81 24.22 -3.77
CA ALA A 211 10.24 25.57 -3.86
C ALA A 211 8.71 25.52 -3.99
N TYR A 212 8.18 24.67 -4.88
CA TYR A 212 6.74 24.45 -5.03
C TYR A 212 6.11 24.01 -3.69
N TRP A 213 6.70 23.02 -2.98
CA TRP A 213 6.14 22.50 -1.74
C TRP A 213 6.19 23.52 -0.61
N ARG A 214 7.27 24.32 -0.47
CA ARG A 214 7.34 25.40 0.51
C ARG A 214 6.23 26.44 0.32
N GLU A 215 5.98 26.84 -0.92
CA GLU A 215 4.87 27.74 -1.24
C GLU A 215 3.51 27.08 -0.99
N ARG A 216 3.34 25.86 -1.52
CA ARG A 216 2.06 25.13 -1.46
C ARG A 216 1.64 24.79 -0.05
N LEU A 217 2.57 24.46 0.84
CA LEU A 217 2.32 24.01 2.22
C LEU A 217 2.59 25.12 3.26
N ALA A 218 2.82 26.36 2.84
CA ALA A 218 2.98 27.46 3.79
C ALA A 218 1.79 27.57 4.74
N GLY A 219 2.07 27.43 6.04
CA GLY A 219 1.06 27.48 7.10
C GLY A 219 0.05 26.33 7.13
N ALA A 220 0.29 25.27 6.37
CA ALA A 220 -0.60 24.11 6.32
C ALA A 220 -0.22 23.06 7.39
N GLU A 221 -1.23 22.39 7.91
CA GLU A 221 -1.14 21.20 8.75
C GLU A 221 -1.97 20.08 8.13
N ILE A 222 -1.56 18.82 8.29
CA ILE A 222 -2.38 17.68 7.86
C ILE A 222 -3.68 17.67 8.68
N THR A 223 -4.80 17.52 8.01
CA THR A 223 -6.11 17.54 8.65
C THR A 223 -6.33 16.21 9.40
N GLY A 224 -6.24 16.25 10.71
CA GLY A 224 -6.64 15.14 11.59
C GLY A 224 -8.12 15.19 11.90
N ILE A 225 -8.76 14.04 12.03
CA ILE A 225 -10.13 13.91 12.57
C ILE A 225 -10.08 13.64 14.06
N THR A 226 -11.04 14.19 14.80
CA THR A 226 -11.15 13.92 16.24
C THR A 226 -11.50 12.44 16.45
N SER A 227 -10.70 11.76 17.26
CA SER A 227 -10.94 10.37 17.65
C SER A 227 -11.98 10.26 18.77
N ASP A 228 -12.62 9.11 18.89
CA ASP A 228 -13.61 8.85 19.96
C ASP A 228 -12.94 8.82 21.34
N ARG A 229 -11.65 8.46 21.39
CA ARG A 229 -10.82 8.39 22.59
C ARG A 229 -9.43 8.97 22.31
N PRO A 230 -8.78 9.59 23.31
CA PRO A 230 -7.43 10.07 23.15
C PRO A 230 -6.44 8.91 22.95
N ALA A 231 -5.36 9.17 22.23
CA ALA A 231 -4.24 8.25 22.11
C ALA A 231 -3.66 7.95 23.51
N GLN A 232 -3.35 6.69 23.77
CA GLN A 232 -2.71 6.25 25.02
C GLN A 232 -1.35 5.65 24.67
N ALA A 233 -0.29 6.35 25.08
CA ALA A 233 1.08 5.97 24.72
C ALA A 233 1.50 4.58 25.25
N ASP A 234 0.86 4.13 26.33
CA ASP A 234 1.22 2.87 27.01
C ASP A 234 0.47 1.64 26.43
N LEU A 235 -0.47 1.86 25.51
CA LEU A 235 -1.19 0.77 24.88
C LEU A 235 -0.62 0.43 23.50
N PRO A 236 -0.37 -0.85 23.20
CA PRO A 236 -0.02 -1.25 21.85
C PRO A 236 -1.19 -0.96 20.90
N SER A 237 -0.88 -0.56 19.67
CA SER A 237 -1.89 -0.31 18.64
C SER A 237 -2.71 -1.58 18.36
N ALA A 238 -4.03 -1.43 18.27
CA ALA A 238 -4.98 -2.53 18.06
C ALA A 238 -5.79 -2.29 16.78
N TYR A 239 -5.15 -2.47 15.63
CA TYR A 239 -5.77 -2.20 14.34
C TYR A 239 -6.80 -3.25 13.95
N GLY A 240 -7.96 -2.76 13.52
CA GLY A 240 -8.96 -3.51 12.80
C GLY A 240 -9.24 -2.88 11.44
N VAL A 241 -10.02 -3.57 10.61
CA VAL A 241 -10.43 -3.09 9.31
C VAL A 241 -11.93 -3.23 9.10
N HIS A 242 -12.56 -2.12 8.71
CA HIS A 242 -13.92 -2.11 8.18
C HIS A 242 -13.86 -2.15 6.65
N ARG A 243 -14.38 -3.22 6.03
CA ARG A 243 -14.42 -3.41 4.58
C ARG A 243 -15.80 -3.11 4.05
N PHE A 244 -15.85 -2.57 2.83
CA PHE A 244 -17.10 -2.21 2.16
C PHE A 244 -16.96 -2.31 0.65
N VAL A 245 -18.10 -2.48 -0.01
CA VAL A 245 -18.20 -2.44 -1.46
C VAL A 245 -19.37 -1.52 -1.79
N PHE A 246 -19.18 -0.55 -2.68
CA PHE A 246 -20.27 0.27 -3.15
C PHE A 246 -21.07 -0.47 -4.22
N ASP A 247 -22.37 -0.21 -4.27
CA ASP A 247 -23.22 -0.83 -5.25
C ASP A 247 -22.79 -0.50 -6.69
N ALA A 248 -23.16 -1.37 -7.63
CA ALA A 248 -22.75 -1.26 -9.01
C ALA A 248 -23.22 0.04 -9.68
N GLU A 249 -24.36 0.59 -9.26
CA GLU A 249 -24.90 1.83 -9.82
C GLU A 249 -24.05 3.04 -9.42
N LEU A 250 -23.72 3.17 -8.14
CA LEU A 250 -22.86 4.24 -7.64
C LEU A 250 -21.45 4.12 -8.24
N SER A 251 -20.88 2.91 -8.23
CA SER A 251 -19.55 2.65 -8.79
C SER A 251 -19.45 3.08 -10.25
N ARG A 252 -20.41 2.65 -11.07
CA ARG A 252 -20.50 3.04 -12.48
C ARG A 252 -20.62 4.56 -12.64
N LYS A 253 -21.53 5.21 -11.87
CA LYS A 253 -21.72 6.67 -11.91
C LYS A 253 -20.44 7.43 -11.60
N VAL A 254 -19.70 7.03 -10.58
CA VAL A 254 -18.42 7.66 -10.20
C VAL A 254 -17.37 7.53 -11.31
N VAL A 255 -17.22 6.35 -11.90
CA VAL A 255 -16.26 6.13 -12.99
C VAL A 255 -16.66 6.89 -14.26
N GLU A 256 -17.94 6.88 -14.64
CA GLU A 256 -18.46 7.64 -15.78
C GLU A 256 -18.31 9.16 -15.57
N PHE A 257 -18.64 9.64 -14.37
CA PHE A 257 -18.49 11.04 -13.99
C PHE A 257 -17.02 11.48 -14.06
N ALA A 258 -16.09 10.67 -13.54
CA ALA A 258 -14.67 10.97 -13.63
C ALA A 258 -14.22 11.14 -15.11
N ARG A 259 -14.67 10.26 -16.00
CA ARG A 259 -14.39 10.36 -17.45
C ARG A 259 -15.00 11.61 -18.08
N ALA A 260 -16.26 11.92 -17.76
CA ALA A 260 -16.97 13.08 -18.28
C ALA A 260 -16.30 14.39 -17.88
N GLU A 261 -15.84 14.48 -16.62
CA GLU A 261 -15.12 15.64 -16.07
C GLU A 261 -13.61 15.66 -16.38
N ARG A 262 -13.11 14.68 -17.17
CA ARG A 262 -11.68 14.55 -17.49
C ARG A 262 -10.80 14.44 -16.23
N CYS A 263 -11.31 13.74 -15.24
CA CYS A 263 -10.63 13.44 -13.99
C CYS A 263 -10.27 11.95 -13.92
N THR A 264 -9.30 11.61 -13.08
CA THR A 264 -9.11 10.22 -12.67
C THR A 264 -10.12 9.87 -11.57
N PRO A 265 -10.45 8.59 -11.36
CA PRO A 265 -11.26 8.17 -10.21
C PRO A 265 -10.68 8.70 -8.88
N PHE A 266 -9.35 8.69 -8.73
CA PHE A 266 -8.69 9.26 -7.55
C PHE A 266 -9.10 10.73 -7.30
N MET A 267 -9.11 11.59 -8.32
CA MET A 267 -9.45 13.00 -8.17
C MET A 267 -10.89 13.20 -7.68
N VAL A 268 -11.83 12.38 -8.13
CA VAL A 268 -13.24 12.42 -7.70
C VAL A 268 -13.36 11.92 -6.26
N LEU A 269 -12.72 10.81 -5.93
CA LEU A 269 -12.70 10.24 -4.59
C LEU A 269 -12.02 11.21 -3.60
N ALA A 270 -10.91 11.84 -3.99
CA ALA A 270 -10.20 12.86 -3.20
C ALA A 270 -11.06 14.12 -2.94
N ALA A 271 -11.85 14.56 -3.93
CA ALA A 271 -12.79 15.65 -3.75
C ALA A 271 -13.85 15.32 -2.70
N ALA A 272 -14.47 14.14 -2.80
CA ALA A 272 -15.45 13.69 -1.80
C ALA A 272 -14.82 13.52 -0.41
N TYR A 273 -13.59 13.00 -0.33
CA TYR A 273 -12.86 12.84 0.92
C TYR A 273 -12.53 14.20 1.57
N SER A 274 -12.12 15.19 0.77
CA SER A 274 -11.87 16.55 1.30
C SER A 274 -13.13 17.20 1.87
N VAL A 275 -14.30 17.00 1.23
CA VAL A 275 -15.58 17.48 1.77
C VAL A 275 -15.96 16.74 3.06
N LEU A 276 -15.68 15.44 3.15
CA LEU A 276 -15.86 14.67 4.39
C LEU A 276 -15.02 15.26 5.53
N LEU A 277 -13.72 15.49 5.29
CA LEU A 277 -12.82 16.09 6.28
C LEU A 277 -13.29 17.50 6.67
N ARG A 278 -13.64 18.36 5.70
CA ARG A 278 -14.21 19.69 5.97
C ARG A 278 -15.43 19.62 6.91
N ARG A 279 -16.34 18.69 6.67
CA ARG A 279 -17.55 18.53 7.50
C ARG A 279 -17.24 18.02 8.91
N ARG A 280 -16.25 17.16 9.04
CA ARG A 280 -15.86 16.56 10.34
C ARG A 280 -15.04 17.51 11.20
N THR A 281 -14.27 18.40 10.60
CA THR A 281 -13.31 19.27 11.30
C THR A 281 -13.70 20.75 11.31
N GLY A 282 -14.57 21.17 10.38
CA GLY A 282 -14.90 22.59 10.16
C GLY A 282 -13.83 23.38 9.40
N THR A 283 -12.66 22.79 9.07
CA THR A 283 -11.63 23.45 8.28
C THR A 283 -11.99 23.52 6.81
N THR A 284 -11.70 24.66 6.16
CA THR A 284 -11.82 24.82 4.71
C THR A 284 -10.53 24.49 3.98
N ASP A 285 -9.41 24.56 4.66
CA ASP A 285 -8.08 24.25 4.14
C ASP A 285 -7.73 22.81 4.52
N VAL A 286 -8.11 21.89 3.66
CA VAL A 286 -7.96 20.45 3.90
C VAL A 286 -6.64 19.96 3.34
N VAL A 287 -5.84 19.31 4.19
CA VAL A 287 -4.63 18.60 3.77
C VAL A 287 -4.72 17.16 4.23
N PHE A 288 -4.61 16.21 3.30
CA PHE A 288 -4.56 14.81 3.66
C PHE A 288 -3.40 14.10 2.94
N PRO A 289 -2.81 13.10 3.59
CA PRO A 289 -1.76 12.30 2.96
C PRO A 289 -2.37 11.26 2.03
N THR A 290 -1.72 11.07 0.88
CA THR A 290 -1.93 9.94 -0.01
C THR A 290 -0.60 9.27 -0.30
N PHE A 291 -0.63 8.15 -1.03
CA PHE A 291 0.57 7.47 -1.48
C PHE A 291 0.66 7.49 -3.00
N SER A 292 1.89 7.60 -3.50
CA SER A 292 2.23 7.31 -4.88
C SER A 292 3.08 6.05 -4.96
N SER A 293 3.21 5.48 -6.16
CA SER A 293 4.09 4.32 -6.36
C SER A 293 5.58 4.65 -6.17
N GLY A 294 5.97 5.92 -6.13
CA GLY A 294 7.36 6.35 -6.04
C GLY A 294 8.25 5.97 -7.24
N ARG A 295 7.67 5.34 -8.27
CA ARG A 295 8.38 4.85 -9.46
C ARG A 295 8.32 5.86 -10.61
N TYR A 296 8.90 7.04 -10.37
CA TYR A 296 8.94 8.13 -11.36
C TYR A 296 10.01 7.95 -12.45
N GLU A 297 10.85 6.92 -12.34
CA GLU A 297 11.81 6.51 -13.38
C GLU A 297 11.40 5.15 -13.93
N GLU A 298 11.19 5.05 -15.24
CA GLU A 298 10.69 3.83 -15.92
C GLU A 298 11.54 2.59 -15.62
N ARG A 299 12.87 2.77 -15.49
CA ARG A 299 13.79 1.66 -15.18
C ARG A 299 13.50 0.94 -13.86
N PHE A 300 12.77 1.58 -12.94
CA PHE A 300 12.37 0.97 -11.66
C PHE A 300 10.95 0.41 -11.67
N ALA A 301 10.25 0.42 -12.80
CA ALA A 301 8.88 -0.07 -12.88
C ALA A 301 8.76 -1.55 -12.47
N ASP A 302 9.76 -2.37 -12.82
CA ASP A 302 9.83 -3.79 -12.50
C ASP A 302 10.69 -4.11 -11.26
N SER A 303 11.12 -3.09 -10.52
CA SER A 303 11.87 -3.29 -9.28
C SER A 303 10.95 -3.57 -8.11
N VAL A 304 11.33 -4.50 -7.26
CA VAL A 304 10.66 -4.82 -6.00
C VAL A 304 11.32 -4.05 -4.85
N GLY A 305 10.51 -3.44 -3.99
CA GLY A 305 11.00 -2.66 -2.84
C GLY A 305 9.93 -1.77 -2.23
N PRO A 306 10.18 -1.11 -1.11
CA PRO A 306 9.28 -0.13 -0.51
C PRO A 306 9.43 1.22 -1.20
N PHE A 307 8.94 1.32 -2.45
CA PHE A 307 9.02 2.54 -3.25
C PHE A 307 7.97 3.59 -2.89
N PHE A 308 6.87 3.18 -2.27
CA PHE A 308 5.76 4.09 -1.95
C PHE A 308 6.26 5.43 -1.40
N ASN A 309 5.65 6.52 -1.83
CA ASN A 309 5.99 7.84 -1.36
C ASN A 309 4.75 8.53 -0.79
N PHE A 310 4.91 9.15 0.36
CA PHE A 310 3.86 9.89 1.02
C PHE A 310 3.72 11.27 0.36
N VAL A 311 2.52 11.61 -0.13
CA VAL A 311 2.27 12.85 -0.87
C VAL A 311 1.15 13.62 -0.19
N PRO A 312 1.39 14.84 0.32
CA PRO A 312 0.33 15.67 0.89
C PRO A 312 -0.51 16.32 -0.21
N ILE A 313 -1.82 16.09 -0.16
CA ILE A 313 -2.78 16.77 -1.06
C ILE A 313 -3.47 17.88 -0.29
N ARG A 314 -3.22 19.15 -0.67
CA ARG A 314 -3.88 20.34 -0.08
C ARG A 314 -4.99 20.83 -0.99
N ILE A 315 -6.22 20.81 -0.49
CA ILE A 315 -7.42 21.29 -1.18
C ILE A 315 -8.04 22.41 -0.33
N ASP A 316 -7.79 23.66 -0.71
CA ASP A 316 -8.47 24.79 -0.11
C ASP A 316 -9.89 24.92 -0.71
N THR A 317 -10.88 24.74 0.14
CA THR A 317 -12.29 24.76 -0.20
C THR A 317 -13.00 26.06 0.28
N GLY A 318 -12.24 27.06 0.74
CA GLY A 318 -12.78 28.30 1.34
C GLY A 318 -13.72 29.05 0.41
N ASP A 319 -13.32 29.19 -0.86
CA ASP A 319 -14.10 29.89 -1.88
C ASP A 319 -15.05 28.97 -2.66
N CYS A 320 -15.07 27.66 -2.36
CA CYS A 320 -15.94 26.70 -3.04
C CYS A 320 -17.38 26.85 -2.56
N THR A 321 -18.31 26.95 -3.49
CA THR A 321 -19.76 27.04 -3.22
C THR A 321 -20.50 25.75 -3.54
N THR A 322 -19.98 24.96 -4.47
CA THR A 322 -20.55 23.69 -4.96
C THR A 322 -19.57 22.54 -4.88
N LEU A 323 -20.07 21.31 -5.03
CA LEU A 323 -19.22 20.11 -5.16
C LEU A 323 -18.34 20.16 -6.43
N ALA A 324 -18.83 20.75 -7.51
CA ALA A 324 -18.05 20.91 -8.74
C ALA A 324 -16.81 21.80 -8.52
N ASP A 325 -16.95 22.89 -7.74
CA ASP A 325 -15.81 23.75 -7.39
C ASP A 325 -14.74 22.95 -6.63
N VAL A 326 -15.15 22.08 -5.70
CA VAL A 326 -14.23 21.22 -4.95
C VAL A 326 -13.53 20.21 -5.88
N LEU A 327 -14.24 19.64 -6.85
CA LEU A 327 -13.63 18.74 -7.83
C LEU A 327 -12.54 19.44 -8.66
N ASP A 328 -12.79 20.68 -9.10
CA ASP A 328 -11.80 21.48 -9.83
C ASP A 328 -10.55 21.77 -8.98
N ARG A 329 -10.74 22.10 -7.70
CA ARG A 329 -9.64 22.27 -6.73
C ARG A 329 -8.88 20.96 -6.51
N SER A 330 -9.60 19.84 -6.37
CA SER A 330 -9.00 18.50 -6.21
C SER A 330 -8.14 18.13 -7.42
N ARG A 331 -8.66 18.31 -8.65
CA ARG A 331 -7.92 18.07 -9.88
C ARG A 331 -6.62 18.88 -9.93
N ALA A 332 -6.70 20.19 -9.67
CA ALA A 332 -5.53 21.07 -9.67
C ALA A 332 -4.50 20.66 -8.61
N ALA A 333 -4.96 20.32 -7.39
CA ALA A 333 -4.11 19.88 -6.29
C ALA A 333 -3.38 18.57 -6.63
N CYS A 334 -4.09 17.57 -7.14
CA CYS A 334 -3.51 16.28 -7.53
C CYS A 334 -2.47 16.43 -8.64
N VAL A 335 -2.79 17.17 -9.70
CA VAL A 335 -1.86 17.39 -10.81
C VAL A 335 -0.60 18.13 -10.33
N GLY A 336 -0.77 19.16 -9.47
CA GLY A 336 0.34 19.90 -8.90
C GLY A 336 1.23 19.03 -8.02
N ALA A 337 0.62 18.23 -7.15
CA ALA A 337 1.34 17.36 -6.22
C ALA A 337 2.17 16.28 -6.95
N TYR A 338 1.56 15.52 -7.86
CA TYR A 338 2.26 14.47 -8.59
C TYR A 338 3.33 15.01 -9.57
N ARG A 339 3.10 16.18 -10.17
CA ARG A 339 4.09 16.80 -11.04
C ARG A 339 5.36 17.24 -10.29
N ASN A 340 5.22 17.58 -9.01
CA ASN A 340 6.31 18.03 -8.14
C ASN A 340 6.68 16.99 -7.08
N GLU A 341 6.42 15.73 -7.37
CA GLU A 341 6.73 14.65 -6.44
C GLU A 341 8.22 14.55 -6.15
N ILE A 342 8.55 14.52 -4.84
CA ILE A 342 9.88 14.28 -4.28
C ILE A 342 9.73 13.43 -3.03
N PRO A 343 10.80 12.83 -2.51
CA PRO A 343 10.75 12.10 -1.25
C PRO A 343 10.12 12.94 -0.13
N PHE A 344 9.13 12.38 0.57
CA PHE A 344 8.38 13.10 1.61
C PHE A 344 9.27 13.68 2.70
N ALA A 345 10.38 13.01 3.05
CA ALA A 345 11.34 13.53 4.01
C ALA A 345 11.80 14.96 3.67
N ARG A 346 12.01 15.26 2.36
CA ARG A 346 12.39 16.60 1.90
C ARG A 346 11.26 17.62 2.04
N ILE A 347 10.01 17.18 1.90
CA ILE A 347 8.83 18.03 2.13
C ILE A 347 8.70 18.34 3.61
N ALA A 348 8.85 17.34 4.48
CA ALA A 348 8.74 17.47 5.93
C ALA A 348 9.86 18.34 6.53
N GLU A 349 11.09 18.24 5.99
CA GLU A 349 12.20 19.13 6.37
C GLU A 349 11.85 20.61 6.16
N ASP A 350 11.24 20.94 5.01
CA ASP A 350 10.89 22.32 4.65
C ASP A 350 9.57 22.80 5.29
N SER A 351 8.73 21.89 5.76
CA SER A 351 7.38 22.19 6.30
C SER A 351 7.08 21.36 7.56
N PRO A 352 7.85 21.52 8.64
CA PRO A 352 7.71 20.68 9.85
C PRO A 352 6.34 20.82 10.54
N ALA A 353 5.69 22.00 10.44
CA ALA A 353 4.34 22.21 10.98
C ALA A 353 3.30 21.27 10.37
N LEU A 354 3.55 20.76 9.16
CA LEU A 354 2.68 19.79 8.49
C LEU A 354 2.39 18.55 9.35
N LEU A 355 3.36 18.14 10.16
CA LEU A 355 3.30 16.93 11.00
C LEU A 355 2.75 17.18 12.41
N ALA A 356 2.38 18.42 12.77
CA ALA A 356 1.90 18.74 14.11
C ALA A 356 0.73 17.86 14.58
N PRO A 357 -0.27 17.50 13.73
CA PRO A 357 -1.39 16.66 14.14
C PRO A 357 -1.03 15.22 14.55
N PHE A 358 0.13 14.71 14.14
CA PHE A 358 0.59 13.39 14.59
C PHE A 358 1.02 13.38 16.08
N ALA A 359 1.36 14.54 16.62
CA ALA A 359 1.70 14.70 18.04
C ALA A 359 0.48 15.00 18.92
N ASP A 360 -0.69 15.27 18.32
CA ASP A 360 -1.93 15.55 19.06
C ASP A 360 -2.61 14.24 19.47
N GLY A 361 -2.79 14.06 20.76
CA GLY A 361 -3.41 12.84 21.30
C GLY A 361 -4.89 12.65 20.91
N PHE A 362 -5.60 13.70 20.48
CA PHE A 362 -7.02 13.64 20.10
C PHE A 362 -7.25 13.63 18.60
N LEU A 363 -6.26 14.00 17.81
CA LEU A 363 -6.36 14.00 16.36
C LEU A 363 -5.78 12.71 15.76
N ALA A 364 -6.49 12.11 14.84
CA ALA A 364 -6.02 10.98 14.04
C ALA A 364 -5.87 11.39 12.59
N VAL A 365 -4.68 11.26 12.06
CA VAL A 365 -4.41 11.40 10.62
C VAL A 365 -4.82 10.12 9.93
N VAL A 366 -5.72 10.23 8.95
CA VAL A 366 -6.14 9.10 8.12
C VAL A 366 -5.62 9.33 6.71
N ALA A 367 -4.66 8.51 6.29
CA ALA A 367 -4.18 8.52 4.92
C ALA A 367 -5.27 7.99 3.98
N PHE A 368 -5.36 8.57 2.78
CA PHE A 368 -6.34 8.19 1.78
C PHE A 368 -5.65 7.77 0.48
N GLU A 369 -5.82 6.53 0.08
CA GLU A 369 -5.23 6.02 -1.14
C GLU A 369 -6.25 5.36 -2.07
N VAL A 370 -5.92 5.29 -3.36
CA VAL A 370 -6.71 4.59 -4.37
C VAL A 370 -5.81 3.64 -5.13
N LEU A 371 -6.09 2.36 -5.00
CA LEU A 371 -5.36 1.30 -5.67
C LEU A 371 -5.96 1.04 -7.04
N GLN A 372 -5.10 0.88 -8.03
CA GLN A 372 -5.45 0.41 -9.37
C GLN A 372 -4.45 -0.67 -9.76
N SER A 373 -4.92 -1.83 -10.24
CA SER A 373 -4.01 -2.86 -10.73
C SER A 373 -3.28 -2.36 -11.98
N ALA A 374 -1.97 -2.40 -11.94
CA ALA A 374 -1.13 -2.02 -13.07
C ALA A 374 -0.93 -3.17 -14.06
N PHE A 375 -1.10 -4.42 -13.60
CA PHE A 375 -0.81 -5.61 -14.38
C PHE A 375 -2.00 -6.56 -14.39
N PRO A 376 -2.63 -6.81 -15.56
CA PRO A 376 -3.52 -7.96 -15.72
C PRO A 376 -2.67 -9.24 -15.62
N LEU A 377 -2.89 -10.05 -14.59
CA LEU A 377 -2.22 -11.35 -14.45
C LEU A 377 -2.75 -12.40 -15.44
N ASP A 378 -4.02 -12.27 -15.80
CA ASP A 378 -4.63 -13.07 -16.86
C ASP A 378 -4.31 -12.40 -18.19
N GLY A 379 -3.40 -13.04 -18.95
CA GLY A 379 -3.00 -12.54 -20.26
C GLY A 379 -4.23 -12.31 -21.15
N GLU A 380 -4.45 -11.06 -21.56
CA GLU A 380 -5.36 -10.69 -22.66
C GLU A 380 -4.89 -11.21 -24.02
N GLY A 381 -3.91 -12.10 -24.04
CA GLY A 381 -3.49 -12.86 -25.22
C GLY A 381 -4.35 -14.14 -25.34
N GLY A 382 -5.32 -14.13 -26.22
CA GLY A 382 -6.39 -15.10 -26.48
C GLY A 382 -6.03 -16.59 -26.70
N GLY A 383 -5.13 -17.15 -25.89
CA GLY A 383 -4.84 -18.57 -25.76
C GLY A 383 -5.10 -19.05 -24.34
N GLU A 384 -5.74 -20.21 -24.16
CA GLU A 384 -5.82 -20.83 -22.85
C GLU A 384 -4.41 -21.09 -22.33
N PRO A 385 -4.01 -20.48 -21.18
CA PRO A 385 -2.69 -20.75 -20.64
C PRO A 385 -2.60 -22.22 -20.19
N ALA A 386 -1.54 -22.89 -20.59
CA ALA A 386 -1.26 -24.23 -20.06
C ALA A 386 -0.92 -24.10 -18.56
N GLY A 387 -1.78 -24.62 -17.68
CA GLY A 387 -1.59 -24.61 -16.23
C GLY A 387 -2.64 -23.82 -15.46
N PRO A 388 -2.46 -23.69 -14.13
CA PRO A 388 -3.41 -22.99 -13.26
C PRO A 388 -3.49 -21.50 -13.57
N ARG A 389 -4.70 -20.94 -13.36
CA ARG A 389 -4.97 -19.50 -13.44
C ARG A 389 -4.93 -18.88 -12.06
N PHE A 390 -4.39 -17.65 -11.96
CA PHE A 390 -4.26 -16.89 -10.74
C PHE A 390 -5.07 -15.60 -10.87
N ALA A 391 -6.17 -15.48 -10.11
CA ALA A 391 -7.02 -14.28 -10.08
C ALA A 391 -6.90 -13.60 -8.70
N GLU A 392 -6.47 -12.35 -8.66
CA GLU A 392 -6.30 -11.61 -7.40
C GLU A 392 -7.63 -11.43 -6.65
N ILE A 393 -7.62 -11.70 -5.35
CA ILE A 393 -8.78 -11.52 -4.46
C ILE A 393 -8.79 -10.06 -3.97
N ARG A 394 -9.24 -9.15 -4.81
CA ARG A 394 -9.32 -7.70 -4.50
C ARG A 394 -10.66 -7.29 -3.90
N ARG A 395 -11.75 -7.99 -4.28
CA ARG A 395 -13.07 -7.74 -3.73
C ARG A 395 -13.20 -8.43 -2.38
N ARG A 396 -12.99 -7.67 -1.32
CA ARG A 396 -13.09 -8.14 0.07
C ARG A 396 -14.25 -7.44 0.78
N THR A 397 -15.01 -8.20 1.56
CA THR A 397 -16.25 -7.74 2.22
C THR A 397 -16.28 -8.01 3.72
N LEU A 398 -15.44 -8.91 4.20
CA LEU A 398 -15.41 -9.30 5.60
C LEU A 398 -14.53 -8.35 6.41
N SER A 399 -15.16 -7.58 7.28
CA SER A 399 -14.45 -6.76 8.28
C SER A 399 -13.78 -7.67 9.32
N GLN A 400 -12.65 -7.22 9.88
CA GLN A 400 -11.92 -7.98 10.88
C GLN A 400 -11.41 -7.06 12.00
N ARG A 401 -11.32 -7.61 13.21
CA ARG A 401 -10.90 -6.86 14.42
C ARG A 401 -9.39 -6.81 14.60
N VAL A 402 -8.67 -7.77 14.05
CA VAL A 402 -7.21 -7.83 14.10
C VAL A 402 -6.71 -7.77 12.67
N SER A 403 -5.81 -6.86 12.38
CA SER A 403 -5.27 -6.61 11.04
C SER A 403 -3.79 -6.27 11.12
N SER A 404 -3.12 -6.25 9.96
CA SER A 404 -1.77 -5.71 9.85
C SER A 404 -1.72 -4.26 10.35
N ALA A 405 -0.63 -3.87 10.99
CA ALA A 405 -0.45 -2.53 11.53
C ALA A 405 -0.19 -1.51 10.42
N ILE A 406 -0.48 -0.26 10.72
CA ILE A 406 0.09 0.90 10.03
C ILE A 406 0.96 1.67 11.03
N PRO A 407 2.00 2.38 10.59
CA PRO A 407 2.95 3.01 11.50
C PRO A 407 2.32 4.01 12.45
N ASP A 408 1.31 4.75 11.99
CA ASP A 408 0.56 5.73 12.76
C ASP A 408 -0.78 6.08 12.08
N GLY A 409 -1.75 6.59 12.87
CA GLY A 409 -3.05 7.07 12.37
C GLY A 409 -3.98 5.99 11.86
N GLY A 410 -4.59 6.24 10.73
CA GLY A 410 -5.51 5.35 10.01
C GLY A 410 -5.18 5.28 8.53
N LEU A 411 -5.75 4.29 7.83
CA LEU A 411 -5.62 4.15 6.39
C LEU A 411 -6.97 3.85 5.75
N TRP A 412 -7.36 4.70 4.84
CA TRP A 412 -8.54 4.53 4.00
C TRP A 412 -8.09 4.18 2.59
N ALA A 413 -8.14 2.91 2.23
CA ALA A 413 -7.83 2.44 0.91
C ALA A 413 -9.11 2.24 0.09
N MET A 414 -9.12 2.75 -1.14
CA MET A 414 -10.15 2.49 -2.15
C MET A 414 -9.54 1.67 -3.27
N ASP A 415 -10.33 0.82 -3.85
CA ASP A 415 -9.95 -0.02 -4.98
C ASP A 415 -10.93 0.16 -6.14
N VAL A 416 -10.41 0.48 -7.31
CA VAL A 416 -11.17 0.50 -8.56
C VAL A 416 -10.94 -0.84 -9.25
N LEU A 417 -11.89 -1.76 -9.05
CA LEU A 417 -11.79 -3.11 -9.59
C LEU A 417 -11.87 -3.12 -11.12
N PRO A 418 -11.35 -4.15 -11.80
CA PRO A 418 -11.37 -4.24 -13.27
C PRO A 418 -12.76 -4.06 -13.90
N GLY A 419 -13.83 -4.51 -13.22
CA GLY A 419 -15.23 -4.30 -13.63
C GLY A 419 -15.77 -2.90 -13.38
N GLY A 420 -14.96 -1.97 -12.82
CA GLY A 420 -15.38 -0.61 -12.44
C GLY A 420 -16.13 -0.55 -11.11
N GLU A 421 -16.28 -1.65 -10.38
CA GLU A 421 -16.82 -1.68 -9.02
C GLU A 421 -15.83 -0.99 -8.06
N LEU A 422 -16.34 -0.23 -7.11
CA LEU A 422 -15.55 0.43 -6.07
C LEU A 422 -15.65 -0.38 -4.78
N ALA A 423 -14.53 -0.94 -4.37
CA ALA A 423 -14.35 -1.57 -3.06
C ALA A 423 -13.47 -0.69 -2.17
N GLY A 424 -13.50 -0.89 -0.87
CA GLY A 424 -12.63 -0.14 0.02
C GLY A 424 -12.49 -0.78 1.39
N SER A 425 -11.53 -0.25 2.11
CA SER A 425 -11.28 -0.60 3.51
C SER A 425 -10.87 0.64 4.30
N LEU A 426 -11.37 0.75 5.51
CA LEU A 426 -10.89 1.71 6.50
C LEU A 426 -10.24 0.94 7.63
N LYS A 427 -8.91 1.05 7.72
CA LYS A 427 -8.11 0.53 8.81
C LYS A 427 -7.99 1.59 9.89
N PHE A 428 -8.26 1.24 11.13
CA PHE A 428 -8.27 2.17 12.27
C PHE A 428 -7.82 1.47 13.56
N ASP A 429 -7.35 2.25 14.52
CA ASP A 429 -6.99 1.74 15.84
C ASP A 429 -8.22 1.71 16.75
N HIS A 430 -8.59 0.51 17.23
CA HIS A 430 -9.69 0.31 18.19
C HIS A 430 -9.50 1.04 19.52
N ASN A 431 -8.25 1.38 19.89
CA ASN A 431 -8.00 2.21 21.08
C ASN A 431 -8.48 3.64 20.88
N ARG A 432 -8.65 4.09 19.63
CA ARG A 432 -9.01 5.47 19.26
C ARG A 432 -10.41 5.59 18.69
N PHE A 433 -10.87 4.62 17.90
CA PHE A 433 -12.15 4.65 17.20
C PHE A 433 -13.01 3.44 17.51
N ASP A 434 -14.31 3.66 17.55
CA ASP A 434 -15.30 2.59 17.54
C ASP A 434 -15.61 2.14 16.10
N GLU A 435 -15.96 0.86 15.92
CA GLU A 435 -16.40 0.34 14.61
C GLU A 435 -17.61 1.12 14.05
N ARG A 436 -18.45 1.68 14.95
CA ARG A 436 -19.56 2.52 14.56
C ARG A 436 -19.07 3.78 13.86
N THR A 437 -18.06 4.46 14.40
CA THR A 437 -17.49 5.67 13.81
C THR A 437 -16.89 5.38 12.44
N ALA A 438 -16.18 4.26 12.29
CA ALA A 438 -15.64 3.84 10.99
C ALA A 438 -16.77 3.63 9.96
N ARG A 439 -17.86 2.95 10.32
CA ARG A 439 -19.03 2.76 9.44
C ARG A 439 -19.72 4.07 9.08
N GLU A 440 -19.90 4.96 10.05
CA GLU A 440 -20.51 6.29 9.83
C GLU A 440 -19.66 7.14 8.87
N LEU A 441 -18.33 7.09 8.97
CA LEU A 441 -17.43 7.79 8.04
C LEU A 441 -17.60 7.26 6.61
N VAL A 442 -17.62 5.95 6.43
CA VAL A 442 -17.82 5.32 5.11
C VAL A 442 -19.19 5.66 4.52
N GLU A 443 -20.25 5.67 5.34
CA GLU A 443 -21.59 6.00 4.88
C GLU A 443 -21.71 7.48 4.49
N GLN A 444 -21.11 8.40 5.25
CA GLN A 444 -21.05 9.83 4.89
C GLN A 444 -20.28 10.01 3.56
N PHE A 445 -19.18 9.31 3.38
CA PHE A 445 -18.40 9.33 2.14
C PHE A 445 -19.23 8.82 0.95
N ARG A 446 -19.97 7.72 1.13
CA ARG A 446 -20.87 7.18 0.12
C ARG A 446 -21.92 8.21 -0.32
N HIS A 447 -22.54 8.91 0.64
CA HIS A 447 -23.50 9.98 0.35
C HIS A 447 -22.87 11.13 -0.43
N LEU A 448 -21.65 11.55 -0.06
CA LEU A 448 -20.93 12.61 -0.77
C LEU A 448 -20.58 12.21 -2.20
N LEU A 449 -20.17 10.98 -2.43
CA LEU A 449 -19.92 10.44 -3.78
C LEU A 449 -21.19 10.41 -4.62
N THR A 450 -22.31 10.01 -4.01
CA THR A 450 -23.62 10.00 -4.68
C THR A 450 -24.03 11.42 -5.09
N ALA A 451 -23.86 12.39 -4.20
CA ALA A 451 -24.16 13.79 -4.49
C ALA A 451 -23.21 14.37 -5.55
N LEU A 452 -21.92 14.13 -5.45
CA LEU A 452 -20.90 14.64 -6.38
C LEU A 452 -21.12 14.08 -7.80
N SER A 453 -21.35 12.77 -7.93
CA SER A 453 -21.52 12.13 -9.24
C SER A 453 -22.90 12.32 -9.87
N GLY A 454 -23.94 12.63 -9.05
CA GLY A 454 -25.31 12.79 -9.53
C GLY A 454 -25.76 14.24 -9.68
N ALA A 455 -25.24 15.15 -8.86
CA ALA A 455 -25.63 16.55 -8.81
C ALA A 455 -24.45 17.45 -8.38
N PRO A 456 -23.39 17.58 -9.21
CA PRO A 456 -22.15 18.28 -8.85
C PRO A 456 -22.35 19.76 -8.50
N GLN A 457 -23.43 20.38 -8.99
CA GLN A 457 -23.80 21.77 -8.65
C GLN A 457 -24.48 21.90 -7.27
N THR A 458 -24.56 20.83 -6.49
CA THR A 458 -25.10 20.87 -5.13
C THR A 458 -24.28 21.85 -4.28
N PRO A 459 -24.95 22.87 -3.65
CA PRO A 459 -24.26 23.79 -2.76
C PRO A 459 -23.70 23.08 -1.53
N LEU A 460 -22.45 23.40 -1.15
CA LEU A 460 -21.81 22.82 0.04
C LEU A 460 -22.60 23.10 1.33
N ALA A 461 -23.31 24.23 1.40
CA ALA A 461 -24.15 24.58 2.53
C ALA A 461 -25.38 23.67 2.70
N LYS A 462 -25.72 22.83 1.72
CA LYS A 462 -26.86 21.90 1.77
C LYS A 462 -26.43 20.45 2.09
N LEU A 463 -25.14 20.22 2.22
CA LEU A 463 -24.57 18.93 2.62
C LEU A 463 -24.43 18.88 4.15
#